data_0093ab107879af67e0ce9578d91956c0
#
_entry.id   0093ab107879af67e0ce9578d91956c0
#
_cell.length_a   1.000
_cell.length_b   1.000
_cell.length_c   1.000
_cell.angle_alpha   90.00
_cell.angle_beta   90.00
_cell.angle_gamma   90.00
#
_symmetry.space_group_name_H-M   'P 1'
#
loop_
_entity.id
_entity.type
_entity.pdbx_description
1 polymer ?
#
loop_
_entity_poly.entity_id
_entity_poly.type
_entity_poly.pdbx_seq_one_letter_code
_entity_poly.pdbx_strand_id
1 'polypeptide(L)'
;MFKRLEEARRFNGSIPGPFEAWLALRGIRSFPVRFRAAEKNAQQLVTRLQSHAKITKVRYPGFGAVISFEVDGTAEQAEKVCESSRLITHATSLGGIESLWERRRRWALESPSVPEQLIRLSVGCEHVDDIWQDIERALGAL
;
A
#
# COMPACT_ATOMS: atom_id res chain seq x y z
N MET A 1 -31.22 -6.58 -11.87
CA MET A 1 -30.00 -5.95 -11.35
C MET A 1 -29.72 -4.60 -12.03
N PHE A 2 -29.63 -4.51 -13.36
CA PHE A 2 -29.31 -3.26 -14.08
C PHE A 2 -30.25 -2.09 -13.79
N LYS A 3 -31.58 -2.27 -13.80
CA LYS A 3 -32.54 -1.19 -13.48
C LYS A 3 -32.29 -0.56 -12.11
N ARG A 4 -31.99 -1.36 -11.08
CA ARG A 4 -31.70 -0.84 -9.73
C ARG A 4 -30.39 -0.03 -9.70
N LEU A 5 -29.38 -0.43 -10.47
CA LEU A 5 -28.14 0.32 -10.61
C LEU A 5 -28.33 1.63 -11.36
N GLU A 6 -29.15 1.63 -12.41
CA GLU A 6 -29.54 2.86 -13.14
C GLU A 6 -30.30 3.84 -12.25
N GLU A 7 -31.25 3.35 -11.47
CA GLU A 7 -32.01 4.16 -10.51
C GLU A 7 -31.07 4.73 -9.42
N ALA A 8 -30.22 3.90 -8.83
CA ALA A 8 -29.25 4.35 -7.84
C ALA A 8 -28.31 5.42 -8.40
N ARG A 9 -27.77 5.21 -9.59
CA ARG A 9 -26.95 6.20 -10.29
C ARG A 9 -27.70 7.51 -10.55
N ARG A 10 -28.96 7.42 -10.98
CA ARG A 10 -29.79 8.60 -11.30
C ARG A 10 -30.11 9.43 -10.05
N PHE A 11 -30.40 8.80 -8.92
CA PHE A 11 -30.82 9.49 -7.70
C PHE A 11 -29.66 9.88 -6.78
N ASN A 12 -28.59 9.06 -6.74
CA ASN A 12 -27.46 9.30 -5.84
C ASN A 12 -26.30 10.06 -6.51
N GLY A 13 -26.36 10.30 -7.80
CA GLY A 13 -25.27 10.93 -8.55
C GLY A 13 -24.12 9.94 -8.84
N SER A 14 -22.89 10.35 -8.63
CA SER A 14 -21.66 9.59 -8.94
C SER A 14 -21.51 9.29 -10.44
N ILE A 15 -21.91 10.26 -11.26
CA ILE A 15 -21.77 10.21 -12.72
C ILE A 15 -20.50 10.98 -13.10
N PRO A 16 -19.46 10.32 -13.61
CA PRO A 16 -18.24 11.01 -14.05
C PRO A 16 -18.54 11.90 -15.27
N GLY A 17 -17.92 13.06 -15.31
CA GLY A 17 -17.93 13.90 -16.51
C GLY A 17 -17.07 13.28 -17.63
N PRO A 18 -17.12 13.84 -18.85
CA PRO A 18 -16.33 13.33 -19.98
C PRO A 18 -14.83 13.35 -19.72
N PHE A 19 -14.32 14.32 -18.98
CA PHE A 19 -12.89 14.45 -18.68
C PHE A 19 -12.44 13.37 -17.70
N GLU A 20 -13.19 13.12 -16.64
CA GLU A 20 -12.90 12.05 -15.67
C GLU A 20 -12.97 10.67 -16.33
N ALA A 21 -13.96 10.46 -17.20
CA ALA A 21 -14.08 9.21 -17.97
C ALA A 21 -12.88 9.01 -18.92
N TRP A 22 -12.41 10.06 -19.56
CA TRP A 22 -11.23 10.04 -20.42
C TRP A 22 -9.95 9.74 -19.62
N LEU A 23 -9.76 10.37 -18.46
CA LEU A 23 -8.64 10.10 -17.55
C LEU A 23 -8.65 8.65 -17.06
N ALA A 24 -9.81 8.14 -16.68
CA ALA A 24 -9.96 6.75 -16.26
C ALA A 24 -9.58 5.78 -17.39
N LEU A 25 -10.07 6.02 -18.61
CA LEU A 25 -9.73 5.21 -19.78
C LEU A 25 -8.24 5.27 -20.11
N ARG A 26 -7.63 6.44 -20.01
CA ARG A 26 -6.18 6.62 -20.18
C ARG A 26 -5.40 5.82 -19.14
N GLY A 27 -5.82 5.87 -17.87
CA GLY A 27 -5.20 5.13 -16.77
C GLY A 27 -5.30 3.61 -16.94
N ILE A 28 -6.45 3.10 -17.37
CA ILE A 28 -6.69 1.66 -17.61
C ILE A 28 -5.74 1.10 -18.68
N ARG A 29 -5.43 1.87 -19.72
CA ARG A 29 -4.55 1.41 -20.80
C ARG A 29 -3.14 1.01 -20.34
N SER A 30 -2.60 1.68 -19.34
CA SER A 30 -1.28 1.37 -18.76
C SER A 30 -1.35 0.51 -17.49
N PHE A 31 -2.54 0.24 -16.98
CA PHE A 31 -2.74 -0.48 -15.72
C PHE A 31 -2.04 -1.84 -15.66
N PRO A 32 -2.15 -2.72 -16.69
CA PRO A 32 -1.51 -4.04 -16.63
C PRO A 32 0.02 -3.97 -16.50
N VAL A 33 0.65 -2.96 -17.12
CA VAL A 33 2.11 -2.77 -17.06
C VAL A 33 2.52 -2.32 -15.66
N ARG A 34 1.83 -1.31 -15.12
CA ARG A 34 2.10 -0.77 -13.78
C ARG A 34 1.84 -1.82 -12.70
N PHE A 35 0.71 -2.52 -12.79
CA PHE A 35 0.35 -3.56 -11.83
C PHE A 35 1.40 -4.68 -11.78
N ARG A 36 1.84 -5.19 -12.94
CA ARG A 36 2.88 -6.23 -13.00
C ARG A 36 4.22 -5.76 -12.44
N ALA A 37 4.60 -4.51 -12.69
CA ALA A 37 5.83 -3.95 -12.12
C ALA A 37 5.76 -3.88 -10.61
N ALA A 38 4.69 -3.33 -10.05
CA ALA A 38 4.46 -3.23 -8.61
C ALA A 38 4.35 -4.62 -7.93
N GLU A 39 3.64 -5.57 -8.57
CA GLU A 39 3.54 -6.95 -8.07
C GLU A 39 4.89 -7.66 -8.04
N LYS A 40 5.70 -7.52 -9.09
CA LYS A 40 7.07 -8.07 -9.13
C LYS A 40 7.94 -7.50 -8.01
N ASN A 41 7.84 -6.19 -7.77
CA ASN A 41 8.53 -5.54 -6.66
C ASN A 41 8.04 -6.10 -5.31
N ALA A 42 6.72 -6.22 -5.13
CA ALA A 42 6.14 -6.75 -3.91
C ALA A 42 6.64 -8.17 -3.59
N GLN A 43 6.68 -9.07 -4.56
CA GLN A 43 7.19 -10.43 -4.39
C GLN A 43 8.65 -10.46 -3.92
N GLN A 44 9.50 -9.60 -4.47
CA GLN A 44 10.89 -9.49 -4.05
C GLN A 44 11.01 -8.91 -2.63
N LEU A 45 10.23 -7.86 -2.33
CA LEU A 45 10.22 -7.25 -1.00
C LEU A 45 9.71 -8.21 0.07
N VAL A 46 8.70 -9.03 -0.22
CA VAL A 46 8.21 -10.08 0.70
C VAL A 46 9.33 -11.02 1.11
N THR A 47 10.14 -11.50 0.16
CA THR A 47 11.27 -12.40 0.45
C THR A 47 12.30 -11.71 1.37
N ARG A 48 12.61 -10.44 1.10
CA ARG A 48 13.57 -9.66 1.90
C ARG A 48 13.03 -9.38 3.32
N LEU A 49 11.76 -8.99 3.42
CA LEU A 49 11.09 -8.73 4.70
C LEU A 49 11.01 -9.99 5.58
N GLN A 50 10.72 -11.16 4.98
CA GLN A 50 10.63 -12.43 5.72
C GLN A 50 11.96 -12.86 6.36
N SER A 51 13.08 -12.43 5.79
CA SER A 51 14.43 -12.74 6.31
C SER A 51 15.03 -11.63 7.18
N HIS A 52 14.33 -10.51 7.37
CA HIS A 52 14.87 -9.37 8.10
C HIS A 52 14.66 -9.50 9.61
N ALA A 53 15.73 -9.32 10.41
CA ALA A 53 15.74 -9.56 11.87
C ALA A 53 14.75 -8.70 12.67
N LYS A 54 14.40 -7.51 12.17
CA LYS A 54 13.44 -6.58 12.83
C LYS A 54 11.99 -6.79 12.39
N ILE A 55 11.68 -7.83 11.61
CA ILE A 55 10.33 -8.15 11.13
C ILE A 55 9.88 -9.46 11.77
N THR A 56 8.78 -9.41 12.50
CA THR A 56 8.24 -10.58 13.19
C THR A 56 7.26 -11.39 12.36
N LYS A 57 6.57 -10.72 11.43
CA LYS A 57 5.58 -11.37 10.58
C LYS A 57 5.34 -10.60 9.29
N VAL A 58 5.22 -11.33 8.18
CA VAL A 58 4.81 -10.79 6.86
C VAL A 58 3.52 -11.45 6.41
N ARG A 59 2.59 -10.65 5.88
CA ARG A 59 1.32 -11.10 5.28
C ARG A 59 1.26 -10.65 3.83
N TYR A 60 1.17 -11.60 2.95
CA TYR A 60 1.04 -11.37 1.51
C TYR A 60 0.22 -12.50 0.89
N PRO A 61 -0.81 -12.21 0.09
CA PRO A 61 -1.68 -13.25 -0.49
C PRO A 61 -1.05 -14.02 -1.65
N GLY A 62 0.18 -13.69 -2.04
CA GLY A 62 0.86 -14.31 -3.18
C GLY A 62 0.66 -13.58 -4.51
N PHE A 63 -0.12 -12.51 -4.54
CA PHE A 63 -0.37 -11.67 -5.71
C PHE A 63 -0.63 -10.21 -5.32
N GLY A 64 -0.54 -9.31 -6.30
CA GLY A 64 -0.81 -7.90 -6.11
C GLY A 64 0.36 -7.13 -5.48
N ALA A 65 0.13 -5.88 -5.12
CA ALA A 65 1.16 -4.95 -4.70
C ALA A 65 1.01 -4.46 -3.24
N VAL A 66 0.14 -5.09 -2.45
CA VAL A 66 -0.06 -4.70 -1.05
C VAL A 66 0.51 -5.77 -0.12
N ILE A 67 1.44 -5.35 0.73
CA ILE A 67 2.08 -6.18 1.75
C ILE A 67 1.69 -5.63 3.12
N SER A 68 1.49 -6.48 4.11
CA SER A 68 1.43 -6.05 5.50
C SER A 68 2.48 -6.81 6.31
N PHE A 69 3.16 -6.12 7.21
CA PHE A 69 4.15 -6.73 8.08
C PHE A 69 4.16 -6.11 9.47
N GLU A 70 4.61 -6.87 10.44
CA GLU A 70 4.78 -6.43 11.82
C GLU A 70 6.26 -6.24 12.10
N VAL A 71 6.61 -5.08 12.65
CA VAL A 71 7.98 -4.81 13.15
C VAL A 71 8.17 -5.36 14.55
N ASP A 72 9.40 -5.69 14.92
CA ASP A 72 9.76 -6.06 16.29
C ASP A 72 9.93 -4.78 17.12
N GLY A 73 8.80 -4.26 17.61
CA GLY A 73 8.78 -2.99 18.32
C GLY A 73 7.38 -2.58 18.78
N THR A 74 7.31 -1.38 19.38
CA THR A 74 6.05 -0.79 19.86
C THR A 74 5.28 -0.10 18.74
N ALA A 75 4.06 0.34 19.06
CA ALA A 75 3.23 1.15 18.17
C ALA A 75 3.94 2.45 17.73
N GLU A 76 4.57 3.14 18.69
CA GLU A 76 5.31 4.38 18.48
C GLU A 76 6.53 4.17 17.59
N GLN A 77 7.23 3.05 17.78
CA GLN A 77 8.37 2.68 16.96
C GLN A 77 7.93 2.35 15.51
N ALA A 78 6.83 1.63 15.34
CA ALA A 78 6.26 1.36 14.03
C ALA A 78 5.82 2.64 13.29
N GLU A 79 5.23 3.61 14.02
CA GLU A 79 4.90 4.92 13.46
C GLU A 79 6.16 5.67 13.03
N LYS A 80 7.19 5.68 13.88
CA LYS A 80 8.47 6.33 13.59
C LYS A 80 9.17 5.72 12.37
N VAL A 81 9.06 4.41 12.16
CA VAL A 81 9.53 3.76 10.92
C VAL A 81 8.84 4.38 9.70
N CYS A 82 7.50 4.50 9.74
CA CYS A 82 6.77 5.11 8.63
C CYS A 82 7.15 6.58 8.37
N GLU A 83 7.42 7.33 9.43
CA GLU A 83 7.82 8.74 9.35
C GLU A 83 9.27 8.94 8.86
N SER A 84 10.12 7.92 9.03
CA SER A 84 11.55 8.00 8.71
C SER A 84 11.87 7.74 7.24
N SER A 85 10.91 7.30 6.43
CA SER A 85 11.11 7.06 5.00
C SER A 85 11.39 8.35 4.21
N ARG A 86 12.08 8.21 3.09
CA ARG A 86 12.41 9.32 2.18
C ARG A 86 11.84 9.12 0.78
N LEU A 87 11.74 7.88 0.34
CA LEU A 87 11.14 7.49 -0.93
C LEU A 87 9.69 7.08 -0.74
N ILE A 88 9.43 6.20 0.23
CA ILE A 88 8.09 5.69 0.52
C ILE A 88 7.30 6.79 1.25
N THR A 89 6.19 7.21 0.68
CA THR A 89 5.36 8.26 1.28
C THR A 89 4.53 7.71 2.46
N HIS A 90 4.58 8.38 3.61
CA HIS A 90 3.72 8.06 4.75
C HIS A 90 2.31 8.57 4.49
N ALA A 91 1.43 7.73 3.98
CA ALA A 91 0.04 8.09 3.61
C ALA A 91 -0.90 6.90 3.59
N THR A 92 -2.19 7.20 3.84
CA THR A 92 -3.31 6.25 3.69
C THR A 92 -3.74 6.19 2.23
N SER A 93 -3.09 5.45 1.40
CA SER A 93 -3.53 5.19 0.02
C SER A 93 -2.97 3.87 -0.45
N LEU A 94 -3.36 3.44 -1.63
CA LEU A 94 -2.82 2.23 -2.25
C LEU A 94 -3.03 2.25 -3.77
N GLY A 95 -2.21 1.46 -4.48
CA GLY A 95 -2.39 1.19 -5.90
C GLY A 95 -1.90 2.31 -6.83
N GLY A 96 -1.20 3.31 -6.30
CA GLY A 96 -0.49 4.32 -7.10
C GLY A 96 0.73 3.75 -7.81
N ILE A 97 1.45 4.60 -8.54
CA ILE A 97 2.77 4.29 -9.12
C ILE A 97 3.90 4.48 -8.11
N GLU A 98 3.64 5.25 -7.07
CA GLU A 98 4.49 5.51 -5.92
C GLU A 98 4.25 4.50 -4.80
N SER A 99 5.30 4.18 -4.05
CA SER A 99 5.21 3.38 -2.83
C SER A 99 4.69 4.22 -1.68
N LEU A 100 3.73 3.64 -0.94
CA LEU A 100 3.07 4.28 0.19
C LEU A 100 2.99 3.31 1.36
N TRP A 101 3.17 3.79 2.57
CA TRP A 101 2.95 2.97 3.76
C TRP A 101 2.34 3.74 4.93
N GLU A 102 1.74 2.99 5.86
CA GLU A 102 1.22 3.51 7.12
C GLU A 102 1.14 2.42 8.19
N ARG A 103 1.27 2.79 9.44
CA ARG A 103 0.85 1.96 10.57
C ARG A 103 -0.67 1.94 10.63
N ARG A 104 -1.29 0.75 10.54
CA ARG A 104 -2.76 0.64 10.42
C ARG A 104 -3.50 1.10 11.66
N ARG A 105 -3.05 0.74 12.84
CA ARG A 105 -3.70 1.09 14.12
C ARG A 105 -3.52 2.54 14.56
N ARG A 106 -3.02 3.43 13.72
CA ARG A 106 -3.03 4.88 13.99
C ARG A 106 -4.43 5.49 13.93
N TRP A 107 -5.37 4.81 13.31
CA TRP A 107 -6.75 5.25 13.20
C TRP A 107 -7.62 4.64 14.30
N ALA A 108 -8.34 5.47 15.06
CA ALA A 108 -9.19 5.04 16.18
C ALA A 108 -10.31 4.07 15.75
N LEU A 109 -10.75 4.12 14.51
CA LEU A 109 -11.77 3.24 13.95
C LEU A 109 -11.23 1.90 13.43
N GLU A 110 -9.91 1.68 13.44
CA GLU A 110 -9.34 0.42 13.02
C GLU A 110 -9.65 -0.69 14.04
N SER A 111 -9.92 -1.89 13.54
CA SER A 111 -10.27 -3.03 14.41
C SER A 111 -9.21 -3.31 15.46
N PRO A 112 -9.61 -3.57 16.73
CA PRO A 112 -8.68 -4.00 17.78
C PRO A 112 -7.93 -5.31 17.47
N SER A 113 -8.40 -6.10 16.51
CA SER A 113 -7.72 -7.33 16.06
C SER A 113 -6.50 -7.08 15.20
N VAL A 114 -6.32 -5.85 14.68
CA VAL A 114 -5.12 -5.47 13.92
C VAL A 114 -3.98 -5.19 14.90
N PRO A 115 -2.80 -5.81 14.75
CA PRO A 115 -1.66 -5.55 15.62
C PRO A 115 -1.23 -4.08 15.61
N GLU A 116 -0.83 -3.57 16.77
CA GLU A 116 -0.44 -2.16 16.95
C GLU A 116 0.77 -1.77 16.09
N GLN A 117 1.72 -2.70 15.91
CA GLN A 117 2.95 -2.50 15.15
C GLN A 117 2.84 -2.89 13.67
N LEU A 118 1.61 -3.14 13.17
CA LEU A 118 1.41 -3.55 11.77
C LEU A 118 1.51 -2.35 10.83
N ILE A 119 2.42 -2.46 9.88
CA ILE A 119 2.58 -1.54 8.75
C ILE A 119 1.98 -2.17 7.49
N ARG A 120 1.18 -1.40 6.75
CA ARG A 120 0.71 -1.76 5.42
C ARG A 120 1.52 -0.97 4.39
N LEU A 121 2.16 -1.68 3.48
CA LEU A 121 2.93 -1.14 2.36
C LEU A 121 2.16 -1.38 1.05
N SER A 122 1.85 -0.32 0.33
CA SER A 122 1.43 -0.36 -1.07
C SER A 122 2.66 -0.11 -1.93
N VAL A 123 3.13 -1.15 -2.60
CA VAL A 123 4.35 -1.12 -3.40
C VAL A 123 4.08 -0.46 -4.74
N GLY A 124 4.93 0.45 -5.14
CA GLY A 124 4.88 1.16 -6.42
C GLY A 124 5.77 0.56 -7.51
N CYS A 125 6.05 1.38 -8.51
CA CYS A 125 6.81 1.01 -9.71
C CYS A 125 8.27 1.47 -9.68
N GLU A 126 8.76 2.01 -8.56
CA GLU A 126 10.14 2.44 -8.37
C GLU A 126 11.09 1.23 -8.49
N HIS A 127 12.38 1.48 -8.58
CA HIS A 127 13.36 0.38 -8.56
C HIS A 127 13.31 -0.34 -7.21
N VAL A 128 13.21 -1.65 -7.23
CA VAL A 128 12.98 -2.46 -6.01
C VAL A 128 14.10 -2.29 -4.98
N ASP A 129 15.34 -2.07 -5.42
CA ASP A 129 16.46 -1.87 -4.50
C ASP A 129 16.42 -0.49 -3.84
N ASP A 130 15.88 0.53 -4.50
CA ASP A 130 15.68 1.86 -3.89
C ASP A 130 14.58 1.79 -2.83
N ILE A 131 13.47 1.09 -3.10
CA ILE A 131 12.42 0.82 -2.10
C ILE A 131 13.01 0.07 -0.92
N TRP A 132 13.81 -0.97 -1.18
CA TRP A 132 14.42 -1.77 -0.12
C TRP A 132 15.40 -0.97 0.74
N GLN A 133 16.27 -0.18 0.14
CA GLN A 133 17.20 0.69 0.87
C GLN A 133 16.47 1.70 1.75
N ASP A 134 15.33 2.22 1.29
CA ASP A 134 14.50 3.12 2.09
C ASP A 134 13.86 2.40 3.27
N ILE A 135 13.36 1.16 3.07
CA ILE A 135 12.84 0.30 4.14
C ILE A 135 13.93 0.02 5.19
N GLU A 136 15.10 -0.46 4.77
CA GLU A 136 16.22 -0.77 5.69
C GLU A 136 16.63 0.44 6.51
N ARG A 137 16.74 1.59 5.85
CA ARG A 137 17.08 2.85 6.52
C ARG A 137 16.01 3.23 7.55
N ALA A 138 14.75 3.13 7.20
CA ALA A 138 13.64 3.46 8.10
C ALA A 138 13.56 2.47 9.28
N LEU A 139 13.80 1.18 9.05
CA LEU A 139 13.91 0.18 10.12
C LEU A 139 15.11 0.45 11.05
N GLY A 140 16.08 1.25 10.64
CA GLY A 140 17.14 1.75 11.51
C GLY A 140 16.65 2.62 12.68
N ALA A 141 15.41 3.11 12.63
CA ALA A 141 14.76 3.87 13.70
C ALA A 141 14.20 3.01 14.86
N LEU A 142 14.21 1.66 14.74
CA LEU A 142 13.83 0.69 15.77
C LEU A 142 14.96 0.46 16.78
#